data_78e55d80b5e9251654631910501882b1
#
_entry.id   78e55d80b5e9251654631910501882b1
#
_cell.length_a   1.000
_cell.length_b   1.000
_cell.length_c   1.000
_cell.angle_alpha   90.00
_cell.angle_beta   90.00
_cell.angle_gamma   90.00
#
_symmetry.space_group_name_H-M   'P 1'
#
loop_
_entity.id
_entity.type
_entity.pdbx_description
1 polymer ?
#
loop_
_entity_poly.entity_id
_entity_poly.type
_entity_poly.pdbx_seq_one_letter_code
_entity_poly.pdbx_strand_id
1 'polypeptide(L)'
;MNNVKKVLIGLCLSLCLPFSVRAQLVQDFNPSPTPCCLPGIVAHLADALQDWNQLGRYHQDNLRLEKAPPVEGRVVFLGDSITDGWDLAKYFPGKPYVNRGISGQTTMQMIVRMYPDVIHLRPAAFILLAGTNDISRNTGPETLEMVEDNIRAMCELAESRHIKTILCLLTPVSDYAKAKQTEHRPPADIVSLNHWIESYAPDVHAQIADYYTALVDDKGMLREGYSEDGLHPNARGYELLAPVAEAAIESALK
;
A
#
# COMPACT_ATOMS: atom_id res chain seq x y z
N MET A 1 -74.37 20.97 18.52
CA MET A 1 -73.30 20.36 19.28
C MET A 1 -72.47 19.51 18.29
N ASN A 2 -71.51 20.09 17.66
CA ASN A 2 -70.62 19.41 16.68
C ASN A 2 -69.23 19.47 17.12
N ASN A 3 -68.66 18.31 17.52
CA ASN A 3 -67.27 18.11 17.85
C ASN A 3 -66.50 17.93 16.57
N VAL A 4 -65.61 18.93 16.22
CA VAL A 4 -64.65 18.83 15.17
C VAL A 4 -63.33 18.29 15.78
N LYS A 5 -62.97 17.04 15.50
CA LYS A 5 -61.69 16.46 15.83
C LYS A 5 -60.65 17.03 14.87
N LYS A 6 -59.71 17.80 15.41
CA LYS A 6 -58.50 18.22 14.69
C LYS A 6 -57.54 17.02 14.60
N VAL A 7 -57.31 16.53 13.38
CA VAL A 7 -56.24 15.55 13.07
C VAL A 7 -54.99 16.36 12.84
N LEU A 8 -54.01 16.22 13.74
CA LEU A 8 -52.63 16.71 13.51
C LEU A 8 -51.91 15.70 12.61
N ILE A 9 -51.67 16.08 11.37
CA ILE A 9 -50.76 15.36 10.47
C ILE A 9 -49.36 15.77 10.84
N GLY A 10 -48.67 14.92 11.61
CA GLY A 10 -47.22 15.07 11.85
C GLY A 10 -46.43 14.75 10.59
N LEU A 11 -45.83 15.77 10.00
CA LEU A 11 -44.92 15.64 8.88
C LEU A 11 -43.58 15.13 9.45
N CYS A 12 -43.35 13.80 9.42
CA CYS A 12 -42.03 13.24 9.64
C CYS A 12 -41.14 13.58 8.45
N LEU A 13 -40.36 14.68 8.54
CA LEU A 13 -39.21 14.89 7.68
C LEU A 13 -38.15 13.85 8.06
N SER A 14 -38.10 12.73 7.34
CA SER A 14 -36.93 11.86 7.30
C SER A 14 -35.78 12.63 6.65
N LEU A 15 -34.89 13.19 7.46
CA LEU A 15 -33.61 13.63 7.02
C LEU A 15 -32.82 12.37 6.58
N CYS A 16 -32.93 12.02 5.32
CA CYS A 16 -31.95 11.13 4.66
C CYS A 16 -30.62 11.89 4.59
N LEU A 17 -29.84 11.83 5.65
CA LEU A 17 -28.43 12.16 5.56
C LEU A 17 -27.80 11.13 4.61
N PRO A 18 -27.10 11.55 3.55
CA PRO A 18 -26.34 10.60 2.74
C PRO A 18 -25.29 9.98 3.66
N PHE A 19 -25.44 8.70 3.99
CA PHE A 19 -24.37 7.93 4.58
C PHE A 19 -23.28 7.83 3.52
N SER A 20 -22.31 8.74 3.57
CA SER A 20 -21.05 8.56 2.87
C SER A 20 -20.37 7.38 3.52
N VAL A 21 -20.44 6.22 2.90
CA VAL A 21 -19.59 5.08 3.30
C VAL A 21 -18.16 5.46 2.91
N ARG A 22 -17.43 6.01 3.86
CA ARG A 22 -16.00 6.28 3.67
C ARG A 22 -15.26 4.95 3.72
N ALA A 23 -14.41 4.69 2.75
CA ALA A 23 -13.41 3.65 2.87
C ALA A 23 -12.48 4.04 4.01
N GLN A 24 -12.22 3.15 4.94
CA GLN A 24 -11.34 3.32 6.09
C GLN A 24 -11.04 1.95 6.66
N LEU A 25 -9.99 1.81 7.40
CA LEU A 25 -9.74 0.61 8.19
C LEU A 25 -10.93 0.38 9.14
N VAL A 26 -11.37 -0.86 9.26
CA VAL A 26 -12.50 -1.19 10.14
C VAL A 26 -12.00 -1.45 11.55
N GLN A 27 -12.82 -1.10 12.55
CA GLN A 27 -12.48 -1.40 13.95
C GLN A 27 -12.82 -2.84 14.33
N ASP A 28 -13.73 -3.44 13.58
CA ASP A 28 -14.13 -4.83 13.75
C ASP A 28 -14.35 -5.46 12.37
N PHE A 29 -14.00 -6.76 12.24
CA PHE A 29 -14.10 -7.45 10.97
C PHE A 29 -15.56 -7.68 10.58
N ASN A 30 -16.02 -6.86 9.65
CA ASN A 30 -17.39 -6.91 9.13
C ASN A 30 -17.33 -6.87 7.59
N PRO A 31 -17.60 -7.97 6.88
CA PRO A 31 -17.54 -7.99 5.42
C PRO A 31 -18.37 -6.87 4.81
N SER A 32 -17.77 -6.01 4.03
CA SER A 32 -18.43 -4.89 3.36
C SER A 32 -18.50 -5.12 1.85
N PRO A 33 -19.61 -4.77 1.20
CA PRO A 33 -19.87 -5.21 -0.17
C PRO A 33 -19.17 -4.41 -1.28
N THR A 34 -18.32 -3.39 -1.02
CA THR A 34 -17.85 -2.57 -2.14
C THR A 34 -16.42 -2.03 -1.99
N PRO A 35 -15.39 -2.79 -2.39
CA PRO A 35 -14.05 -2.25 -2.60
C PRO A 35 -14.02 -1.33 -3.84
N CYS A 36 -13.13 -0.34 -3.83
CA CYS A 36 -13.03 0.66 -4.90
C CYS A 36 -12.79 0.05 -6.29
N CYS A 37 -12.05 -1.05 -6.37
CA CYS A 37 -11.61 -1.67 -7.63
C CYS A 37 -12.43 -2.90 -8.05
N LEU A 38 -13.48 -3.26 -7.29
CA LEU A 38 -14.30 -4.44 -7.53
C LEU A 38 -14.90 -4.52 -8.96
N PRO A 39 -15.39 -3.43 -9.59
CA PRO A 39 -15.89 -3.52 -10.95
C PRO A 39 -14.87 -4.03 -11.97
N GLY A 40 -13.60 -3.66 -11.81
CA GLY A 40 -12.52 -4.17 -12.66
C GLY A 40 -12.18 -5.63 -12.35
N ILE A 41 -12.22 -6.02 -11.08
CA ILE A 41 -11.97 -7.40 -10.64
C ILE A 41 -13.06 -8.36 -11.15
N VAL A 42 -14.33 -7.97 -11.11
CA VAL A 42 -15.45 -8.81 -11.59
C VAL A 42 -15.31 -9.14 -13.08
N ALA A 43 -14.78 -8.22 -13.89
CA ALA A 43 -14.55 -8.46 -15.31
C ALA A 43 -13.48 -9.56 -15.58
N HIS A 44 -12.56 -9.77 -14.62
CA HIS A 44 -11.47 -10.75 -14.69
C HIS A 44 -11.55 -11.79 -13.56
N LEU A 45 -12.73 -12.04 -13.03
CA LEU A 45 -12.92 -12.89 -11.84
C LEU A 45 -12.37 -14.32 -12.02
N ALA A 46 -12.50 -14.89 -13.20
CA ALA A 46 -11.99 -16.24 -13.47
C ALA A 46 -10.46 -16.29 -13.37
N ASP A 47 -9.77 -15.31 -13.94
CA ASP A 47 -8.30 -15.21 -13.90
C ASP A 47 -7.83 -14.86 -12.48
N ALA A 48 -8.54 -13.95 -11.81
CA ALA A 48 -8.25 -13.57 -10.43
C ALA A 48 -8.42 -14.73 -9.44
N LEU A 49 -9.35 -15.66 -9.68
CA LEU A 49 -9.51 -16.85 -8.85
C LEU A 49 -8.43 -17.90 -9.09
N GLN A 50 -7.81 -17.94 -10.28
CA GLN A 50 -6.73 -18.89 -10.59
C GLN A 50 -5.38 -18.44 -10.02
N ASP A 51 -5.11 -17.14 -10.01
CA ASP A 51 -3.87 -16.54 -9.50
C ASP A 51 -4.19 -15.26 -8.72
N TRP A 52 -4.97 -15.39 -7.66
CA TRP A 52 -5.46 -14.28 -6.84
C TRP A 52 -4.37 -13.34 -6.33
N ASN A 53 -3.21 -13.89 -6.01
CA ASN A 53 -2.06 -13.14 -5.51
C ASN A 53 -1.02 -12.85 -6.58
N GLN A 54 -1.32 -13.17 -7.86
CA GLN A 54 -0.50 -12.86 -9.01
C GLN A 54 0.93 -13.43 -8.92
N LEU A 55 1.08 -14.67 -8.43
CA LEU A 55 2.37 -15.39 -8.41
C LEU A 55 2.95 -15.58 -9.81
N GLY A 56 2.11 -15.65 -10.83
CA GLY A 56 2.53 -15.73 -12.22
C GLY A 56 3.25 -14.49 -12.75
N ARG A 57 3.00 -13.31 -12.15
CA ARG A 57 3.50 -12.01 -12.63
C ARG A 57 5.02 -12.00 -12.85
N TYR A 58 5.78 -12.43 -11.86
CA TYR A 58 7.25 -12.42 -11.87
C TYR A 58 7.87 -13.81 -11.99
N HIS A 59 7.06 -14.86 -12.13
CA HIS A 59 7.53 -16.26 -12.08
C HIS A 59 8.73 -16.54 -13.01
N GLN A 60 8.66 -16.15 -14.29
CA GLN A 60 9.74 -16.42 -15.25
C GLN A 60 11.00 -15.60 -14.94
N ASP A 61 10.82 -14.36 -14.48
CA ASP A 61 11.95 -13.51 -14.07
C ASP A 61 12.61 -14.03 -12.81
N ASN A 62 11.81 -14.50 -11.84
CA ASN A 62 12.31 -15.13 -10.62
C ASN A 62 13.17 -16.35 -10.95
N LEU A 63 12.68 -17.27 -11.80
CA LEU A 63 13.43 -18.45 -12.22
C LEU A 63 14.78 -18.08 -12.90
N ARG A 64 14.78 -16.99 -13.67
CA ARG A 64 16.02 -16.48 -14.29
C ARG A 64 17.00 -15.96 -13.23
N LEU A 65 16.51 -15.16 -12.27
CA LEU A 65 17.34 -14.56 -11.21
C LEU A 65 17.84 -15.59 -10.19
N GLU A 66 17.05 -16.62 -9.91
CA GLU A 66 17.44 -17.74 -9.02
C GLU A 66 18.60 -18.55 -9.59
N LYS A 67 18.58 -18.78 -10.91
CA LYS A 67 19.63 -19.53 -11.63
C LYS A 67 20.90 -18.69 -11.85
N ALA A 68 20.78 -17.37 -11.83
CA ALA A 68 21.92 -16.49 -11.98
C ALA A 68 22.84 -16.54 -10.75
N PRO A 69 24.16 -16.27 -10.90
CA PRO A 69 25.05 -16.11 -9.77
C PRO A 69 24.48 -15.05 -8.77
N PRO A 70 24.71 -15.24 -7.47
CA PRO A 70 24.38 -14.22 -6.49
C PRO A 70 25.00 -12.87 -6.84
N VAL A 71 24.22 -11.80 -6.68
CA VAL A 71 24.70 -10.44 -6.90
C VAL A 71 24.78 -9.76 -5.54
N GLU A 72 25.96 -9.31 -5.16
CA GLU A 72 26.20 -8.61 -3.91
C GLU A 72 25.39 -7.29 -3.87
N GLY A 73 24.82 -6.97 -2.70
CA GLY A 73 24.04 -5.75 -2.53
C GLY A 73 22.68 -5.75 -3.27
N ARG A 74 22.19 -6.91 -3.73
CA ARG A 74 20.83 -6.97 -4.33
C ARG A 74 19.81 -6.49 -3.33
N VAL A 75 18.91 -5.59 -3.77
CA VAL A 75 17.76 -5.14 -3.00
C VAL A 75 16.49 -5.43 -3.79
N VAL A 76 15.49 -5.99 -3.10
CA VAL A 76 14.16 -6.23 -3.69
C VAL A 76 13.20 -5.16 -3.21
N PHE A 77 12.54 -4.47 -4.13
CA PHE A 77 11.46 -3.54 -3.87
C PHE A 77 10.13 -4.29 -3.96
N LEU A 78 9.57 -4.66 -2.82
CA LEU A 78 8.26 -5.30 -2.71
C LEU A 78 7.20 -4.23 -2.43
N GLY A 79 6.09 -4.26 -3.17
CA GLY A 79 5.04 -3.28 -2.96
C GLY A 79 3.89 -3.38 -3.96
N ASP A 80 3.13 -2.30 -4.02
CA ASP A 80 1.95 -2.13 -4.86
C ASP A 80 2.24 -1.36 -6.16
N SER A 81 1.23 -0.61 -6.66
CA SER A 81 1.32 0.19 -7.89
C SER A 81 2.39 1.29 -7.83
N ILE A 82 2.67 1.85 -6.66
CA ILE A 82 3.70 2.88 -6.50
C ILE A 82 5.08 2.25 -6.73
N THR A 83 5.28 1.04 -6.26
CA THR A 83 6.51 0.28 -6.54
C THR A 83 6.53 -0.25 -7.98
N ASP A 84 5.42 -0.82 -8.49
CA ASP A 84 5.29 -1.35 -9.86
C ASP A 84 5.65 -0.29 -10.92
N GLY A 85 5.14 0.93 -10.74
CA GLY A 85 5.38 2.06 -11.64
C GLY A 85 6.78 2.72 -11.54
N TRP A 86 7.62 2.27 -10.61
CA TRP A 86 8.93 2.88 -10.40
C TRP A 86 9.99 2.29 -11.32
N ASP A 87 10.49 3.07 -12.26
CA ASP A 87 11.62 2.70 -13.12
C ASP A 87 12.94 2.73 -12.32
N LEU A 88 13.24 1.62 -11.63
CA LEU A 88 14.43 1.53 -10.78
C LEU A 88 15.73 1.71 -11.58
N ALA A 89 15.77 1.31 -12.83
CA ALA A 89 16.97 1.46 -13.67
C ALA A 89 17.28 2.95 -13.96
N LYS A 90 16.24 3.75 -14.12
CA LYS A 90 16.34 5.20 -14.32
C LYS A 90 16.83 5.92 -13.05
N TYR A 91 16.20 5.59 -11.90
CA TYR A 91 16.44 6.33 -10.65
C TYR A 91 17.64 5.81 -9.85
N PHE A 92 18.06 4.54 -10.09
CA PHE A 92 19.20 3.89 -9.42
C PHE A 92 20.13 3.23 -10.44
N PRO A 93 20.75 4.01 -11.33
CA PRO A 93 21.56 3.46 -12.42
C PRO A 93 22.72 2.61 -11.89
N GLY A 94 22.84 1.39 -12.43
CA GLY A 94 23.91 0.45 -12.06
C GLY A 94 23.71 -0.27 -10.72
N LYS A 95 22.67 0.00 -9.99
CA LYS A 95 22.35 -0.72 -8.74
C LYS A 95 21.63 -2.05 -9.03
N PRO A 96 21.92 -3.11 -8.26
CA PRO A 96 21.31 -4.42 -8.45
C PRO A 96 19.92 -4.49 -7.77
N TYR A 97 19.06 -3.52 -8.07
CA TYR A 97 17.73 -3.43 -7.50
C TYR A 97 16.71 -4.13 -8.37
N VAL A 98 15.80 -4.85 -7.73
CA VAL A 98 14.79 -5.68 -8.40
C VAL A 98 13.40 -5.20 -8.01
N ASN A 99 12.59 -4.78 -8.99
CA ASN A 99 11.22 -4.38 -8.77
C ASN A 99 10.31 -5.62 -8.66
N ARG A 100 9.53 -5.68 -7.58
CA ARG A 100 8.50 -6.68 -7.28
C ARG A 100 7.20 -6.01 -6.82
N GLY A 101 6.96 -4.80 -7.34
CA GLY A 101 5.66 -4.12 -7.19
C GLY A 101 4.59 -4.78 -8.05
N ILE A 102 3.38 -4.88 -7.54
CA ILE A 102 2.20 -5.30 -8.31
C ILE A 102 1.05 -4.37 -7.98
N SER A 103 0.56 -3.72 -9.01
CA SER A 103 -0.51 -2.72 -8.88
C SER A 103 -1.76 -3.27 -8.21
N GLY A 104 -2.29 -2.53 -7.24
CA GLY A 104 -3.53 -2.85 -6.53
C GLY A 104 -3.40 -3.86 -5.39
N GLN A 105 -2.23 -4.45 -5.18
CA GLN A 105 -2.05 -5.47 -4.13
C GLN A 105 -2.11 -4.91 -2.72
N THR A 106 -2.69 -5.72 -1.84
CA THR A 106 -2.74 -5.54 -0.39
C THR A 106 -1.66 -6.35 0.32
N THR A 107 -1.46 -6.09 1.60
CA THR A 107 -0.45 -6.78 2.42
C THR A 107 -0.66 -8.30 2.45
N MET A 108 -1.93 -8.77 2.49
CA MET A 108 -2.22 -10.22 2.48
C MET A 108 -1.81 -10.90 1.16
N GLN A 109 -1.83 -10.18 0.04
CA GLN A 109 -1.32 -10.71 -1.23
C GLN A 109 0.20 -10.68 -1.27
N MET A 110 0.83 -9.68 -0.70
CA MET A 110 2.29 -9.54 -0.66
C MET A 110 2.95 -10.60 0.20
N ILE A 111 2.38 -10.97 1.36
CA ILE A 111 2.94 -12.01 2.24
C ILE A 111 3.06 -13.36 1.52
N VAL A 112 2.10 -13.73 0.68
CA VAL A 112 2.14 -14.99 -0.08
C VAL A 112 3.27 -15.00 -1.11
N ARG A 113 3.70 -13.82 -1.57
CA ARG A 113 4.79 -13.65 -2.54
C ARG A 113 6.18 -13.54 -1.92
N MET A 114 6.30 -13.50 -0.60
CA MET A 114 7.60 -13.33 0.07
C MET A 114 8.64 -14.37 -0.36
N TYR A 115 8.25 -15.65 -0.48
CA TYR A 115 9.20 -16.67 -0.92
C TYR A 115 9.63 -16.49 -2.38
N PRO A 116 8.73 -16.51 -3.38
CA PRO A 116 9.15 -16.44 -4.78
C PRO A 116 9.77 -15.10 -5.18
N ASP A 117 9.26 -13.98 -4.63
CA ASP A 117 9.61 -12.65 -5.11
C ASP A 117 10.73 -11.98 -4.30
N VAL A 118 11.00 -12.48 -3.07
CA VAL A 118 12.03 -11.91 -2.21
C VAL A 118 13.06 -12.97 -1.81
N ILE A 119 12.64 -13.99 -1.03
CA ILE A 119 13.56 -14.91 -0.35
C ILE A 119 14.39 -15.73 -1.35
N HIS A 120 13.78 -16.29 -2.38
CA HIS A 120 14.47 -17.08 -3.39
C HIS A 120 15.45 -16.24 -4.21
N LEU A 121 15.26 -14.93 -4.29
CA LEU A 121 16.17 -14.03 -4.98
C LEU A 121 17.43 -13.71 -4.17
N ARG A 122 17.49 -14.13 -2.91
CA ARG A 122 18.66 -13.99 -2.01
C ARG A 122 19.17 -12.55 -1.95
N PRO A 123 18.32 -11.56 -1.63
CA PRO A 123 18.75 -10.18 -1.54
C PRO A 123 19.51 -9.93 -0.23
N ALA A 124 20.34 -8.90 -0.21
CA ALA A 124 20.94 -8.36 1.02
C ALA A 124 19.89 -7.62 1.86
N ALA A 125 18.95 -6.95 1.19
CA ALA A 125 17.84 -6.25 1.82
C ALA A 125 16.56 -6.32 0.96
N PHE A 126 15.41 -6.13 1.59
CA PHE A 126 14.17 -5.79 0.88
C PHE A 126 13.59 -4.49 1.43
N ILE A 127 12.96 -3.73 0.55
CA ILE A 127 12.25 -2.50 0.88
C ILE A 127 10.76 -2.74 0.64
N LEU A 128 9.92 -2.44 1.63
CA LEU A 128 8.49 -2.72 1.62
C LEU A 128 7.67 -1.44 1.67
N LEU A 129 6.86 -1.21 0.63
CA LEU A 129 5.81 -0.20 0.61
C LEU A 129 4.46 -0.90 0.50
N ALA A 130 3.68 -0.93 1.58
CA ALA A 130 2.44 -1.70 1.66
C ALA A 130 1.43 -1.08 2.63
N GLY A 131 0.13 -1.23 2.35
CA GLY A 131 -0.96 -0.80 3.23
C GLY A 131 -1.95 0.19 2.60
N THR A 132 -1.56 0.93 1.56
CA THR A 132 -2.47 1.92 0.94
C THR A 132 -3.70 1.26 0.27
N ASN A 133 -3.55 0.05 -0.26
CA ASN A 133 -4.62 -0.71 -0.87
C ASN A 133 -5.48 -1.50 0.14
N ASP A 134 -4.91 -1.83 1.28
CA ASP A 134 -5.63 -2.36 2.45
C ASP A 134 -6.60 -1.30 2.98
N ILE A 135 -6.13 -0.07 3.18
CA ILE A 135 -6.96 1.08 3.56
C ILE A 135 -8.10 1.30 2.56
N SER A 136 -7.85 1.16 1.26
CA SER A 136 -8.89 1.28 0.23
C SER A 136 -9.73 0.02 0.02
N ARG A 137 -9.48 -1.04 0.79
CA ARG A 137 -10.24 -2.30 0.80
C ARG A 137 -10.23 -3.04 -0.54
N ASN A 138 -9.11 -3.06 -1.24
CA ASN A 138 -9.02 -3.69 -2.55
C ASN A 138 -9.32 -5.20 -2.52
N THR A 139 -9.04 -5.88 -1.42
CA THR A 139 -9.32 -7.31 -1.20
C THR A 139 -10.42 -7.56 -0.17
N GLY A 140 -11.08 -6.51 0.30
CA GLY A 140 -12.11 -6.58 1.32
C GLY A 140 -11.78 -5.72 2.53
N PRO A 141 -12.62 -5.76 3.59
CA PRO A 141 -12.38 -5.00 4.80
C PRO A 141 -11.23 -5.63 5.61
N GLU A 142 -10.34 -4.80 6.10
CA GLU A 142 -9.27 -5.17 7.02
C GLU A 142 -9.25 -4.21 8.21
N THR A 143 -8.82 -4.69 9.37
CA THR A 143 -8.50 -3.85 10.52
C THR A 143 -7.07 -3.36 10.41
N LEU A 144 -6.70 -2.30 11.12
CA LEU A 144 -5.32 -1.86 11.21
C LEU A 144 -4.42 -2.99 11.70
N GLU A 145 -4.83 -3.72 12.73
CA GLU A 145 -4.09 -4.85 13.30
C GLU A 145 -3.82 -5.97 12.28
N MET A 146 -4.77 -6.28 11.37
CA MET A 146 -4.55 -7.26 10.31
C MET A 146 -3.47 -6.82 9.32
N VAL A 147 -3.45 -5.54 8.97
CA VAL A 147 -2.41 -4.96 8.11
C VAL A 147 -1.04 -5.00 8.81
N GLU A 148 -1.01 -4.62 10.09
CA GLU A 148 0.17 -4.69 10.96
C GLU A 148 0.72 -6.12 11.05
N ASP A 149 -0.14 -7.11 11.27
CA ASP A 149 0.25 -8.52 11.37
C ASP A 149 0.82 -9.06 10.05
N ASN A 150 0.26 -8.65 8.90
CA ASN A 150 0.81 -9.01 7.61
C ASN A 150 2.21 -8.41 7.39
N ILE A 151 2.41 -7.15 7.76
CA ILE A 151 3.73 -6.49 7.67
C ILE A 151 4.71 -7.17 8.63
N ARG A 152 4.29 -7.44 9.87
CA ARG A 152 5.09 -8.16 10.89
C ARG A 152 5.56 -9.51 10.35
N ALA A 153 4.65 -10.31 9.81
CA ALA A 153 4.97 -11.62 9.27
C ALA A 153 5.98 -11.56 8.10
N MET A 154 5.88 -10.54 7.23
CA MET A 154 6.88 -10.33 6.16
C MET A 154 8.27 -9.98 6.72
N CYS A 155 8.33 -9.15 7.76
CA CYS A 155 9.58 -8.80 8.45
C CYS A 155 10.22 -10.02 9.12
N GLU A 156 9.41 -10.81 9.85
CA GLU A 156 9.88 -12.04 10.52
C GLU A 156 10.40 -13.08 9.51
N LEU A 157 9.73 -13.23 8.37
CA LEU A 157 10.21 -14.10 7.29
C LEU A 157 11.56 -13.62 6.75
N ALA A 158 11.75 -12.33 6.54
CA ALA A 158 13.01 -11.75 6.07
C ALA A 158 14.13 -11.93 7.11
N GLU A 159 13.85 -11.63 8.37
CA GLU A 159 14.80 -11.80 9.48
C GLU A 159 15.25 -13.26 9.61
N SER A 160 14.34 -14.24 9.51
CA SER A 160 14.66 -15.67 9.54
C SER A 160 15.62 -16.11 8.44
N ARG A 161 15.82 -15.29 7.43
CA ARG A 161 16.71 -15.50 6.27
C ARG A 161 17.87 -14.51 6.23
N HIS A 162 18.07 -13.75 7.30
CA HIS A 162 19.12 -12.73 7.42
C HIS A 162 19.05 -11.65 6.33
N ILE A 163 17.84 -11.36 5.83
CA ILE A 163 17.57 -10.30 4.86
C ILE A 163 17.26 -9.03 5.65
N LYS A 164 17.98 -7.95 5.38
CA LYS A 164 17.73 -6.67 6.03
C LYS A 164 16.40 -6.08 5.58
N THR A 165 15.67 -5.46 6.51
CA THR A 165 14.35 -4.87 6.25
C THR A 165 14.43 -3.36 6.19
N ILE A 166 13.79 -2.78 5.16
CA ILE A 166 13.51 -1.34 5.07
C ILE A 166 12.00 -1.19 4.96
N LEU A 167 11.39 -0.46 5.89
CA LEU A 167 9.97 -0.14 5.90
C LEU A 167 9.73 1.25 5.37
N CYS A 168 8.88 1.39 4.36
CA CYS A 168 8.49 2.69 3.84
C CYS A 168 7.28 3.21 4.62
N LEU A 169 7.30 4.49 5.02
CA LEU A 169 6.09 5.18 5.39
C LEU A 169 5.23 5.37 4.13
N LEU A 170 3.93 5.10 4.24
CA LEU A 170 2.99 5.27 3.15
C LEU A 170 3.01 6.72 2.66
N THR A 171 2.95 6.89 1.36
CA THR A 171 2.80 8.22 0.77
C THR A 171 1.46 8.85 1.14
N PRO A 172 1.38 10.18 1.29
CA PRO A 172 0.10 10.85 1.40
C PRO A 172 -0.71 10.71 0.12
N VAL A 173 -2.01 10.98 0.20
CA VAL A 173 -2.91 11.08 -0.97
C VAL A 173 -3.50 12.48 -1.05
N SER A 174 -4.09 12.86 -2.18
CA SER A 174 -4.72 14.17 -2.32
C SER A 174 -5.98 14.15 -3.17
N ASP A 175 -6.78 15.21 -3.01
CA ASP A 175 -7.98 15.49 -3.79
C ASP A 175 -7.78 16.63 -4.81
N TYR A 176 -6.52 16.98 -5.11
CA TYR A 176 -6.21 18.05 -6.08
C TYR A 176 -6.51 17.61 -7.52
N ALA A 177 -6.42 16.30 -7.80
CA ALA A 177 -6.84 15.73 -9.06
C ALA A 177 -8.37 15.51 -9.12
N LYS A 178 -8.85 15.03 -10.27
CA LYS A 178 -10.27 14.70 -10.47
C LYS A 178 -10.73 13.56 -9.54
N ALA A 179 -9.90 12.56 -9.32
CA ALA A 179 -10.18 11.49 -8.39
C ALA A 179 -10.05 12.00 -6.94
N LYS A 180 -11.01 11.64 -6.10
CA LYS A 180 -11.04 12.00 -4.67
C LYS A 180 -10.44 10.85 -3.87
N GLN A 181 -9.12 10.86 -3.69
CA GLN A 181 -8.40 9.76 -3.06
C GLN A 181 -8.69 9.67 -1.56
N THR A 182 -8.95 10.79 -0.89
CA THR A 182 -9.21 10.81 0.56
C THR A 182 -10.52 10.11 0.93
N GLU A 183 -11.45 9.94 0.00
CA GLU A 183 -12.69 9.17 0.21
C GLU A 183 -12.40 7.66 0.37
N HIS A 184 -11.36 7.18 -0.31
CA HIS A 184 -10.95 5.77 -0.30
C HIS A 184 -9.75 5.50 0.62
N ARG A 185 -8.96 6.52 0.89
CA ARG A 185 -7.74 6.47 1.71
C ARG A 185 -7.72 7.65 2.67
N PRO A 186 -8.49 7.59 3.77
CA PRO A 186 -8.51 8.69 4.75
C PRO A 186 -7.10 9.00 5.24
N PRO A 187 -6.66 10.27 5.23
CA PRO A 187 -5.33 10.65 5.70
C PRO A 187 -5.03 10.20 7.13
N ALA A 188 -6.06 10.14 7.98
CA ALA A 188 -5.91 9.66 9.35
C ALA A 188 -5.49 8.18 9.43
N ASP A 189 -6.00 7.32 8.54
CA ASP A 189 -5.65 5.90 8.51
C ASP A 189 -4.21 5.71 7.99
N ILE A 190 -3.80 6.52 7.00
CA ILE A 190 -2.41 6.54 6.52
C ILE A 190 -1.46 6.94 7.65
N VAL A 191 -1.77 8.02 8.37
CA VAL A 191 -0.95 8.50 9.49
C VAL A 191 -0.91 7.48 10.62
N SER A 192 -2.03 6.80 10.92
CA SER A 192 -2.08 5.77 11.96
C SER A 192 -1.17 4.58 11.62
N LEU A 193 -1.22 4.11 10.39
CA LEU A 193 -0.34 3.01 9.95
C LEU A 193 1.13 3.46 9.92
N ASN A 194 1.42 4.68 9.48
CA ASN A 194 2.78 5.22 9.50
C ASN A 194 3.35 5.31 10.91
N HIS A 195 2.58 5.80 11.89
CA HIS A 195 3.01 5.83 13.30
C HIS A 195 3.28 4.42 13.83
N TRP A 196 2.45 3.44 13.46
CA TRP A 196 2.71 2.06 13.84
C TRP A 196 4.03 1.56 13.21
N ILE A 197 4.26 1.78 11.91
CA ILE A 197 5.51 1.40 11.23
C ILE A 197 6.73 2.01 11.95
N GLU A 198 6.67 3.30 12.29
CA GLU A 198 7.74 3.98 13.02
C GLU A 198 8.00 3.34 14.38
N SER A 199 6.94 2.97 15.12
CA SER A 199 7.06 2.33 16.43
C SER A 199 7.58 0.89 16.35
N TYR A 200 7.26 0.17 15.28
CA TYR A 200 7.62 -1.24 15.09
C TYR A 200 9.01 -1.42 14.48
N ALA A 201 9.47 -0.50 13.65
CA ALA A 201 10.74 -0.65 12.94
C ALA A 201 11.95 -0.96 13.86
N PRO A 202 12.10 -0.37 15.05
CA PRO A 202 13.18 -0.72 15.98
C PRO A 202 13.14 -2.18 16.46
N ASP A 203 11.95 -2.77 16.63
CA ASP A 203 11.78 -4.13 17.16
C ASP A 203 12.33 -5.18 16.20
N VAL A 204 12.35 -4.88 14.90
CA VAL A 204 12.87 -5.75 13.83
C VAL A 204 14.15 -5.21 13.18
N HIS A 205 14.79 -4.26 13.82
CA HIS A 205 16.01 -3.62 13.30
C HIS A 205 15.87 -3.06 11.87
N ALA A 206 14.64 -2.68 11.49
CA ALA A 206 14.38 -2.11 10.17
C ALA A 206 14.82 -0.65 10.08
N GLN A 207 15.29 -0.26 8.88
CA GLN A 207 15.45 1.15 8.53
C GLN A 207 14.12 1.70 8.00
N ILE A 208 13.89 2.98 8.17
CA ILE A 208 12.69 3.65 7.65
C ILE A 208 13.06 4.46 6.40
N ALA A 209 12.27 4.29 5.34
CA ALA A 209 12.25 5.19 4.19
C ALA A 209 11.02 6.10 4.30
N ASP A 210 11.21 7.33 4.75
CA ASP A 210 10.12 8.27 5.00
C ASP A 210 9.61 8.92 3.70
N TYR A 211 8.78 8.18 2.97
CA TYR A 211 8.13 8.67 1.75
C TYR A 211 7.00 9.67 2.04
N TYR A 212 6.43 9.61 3.26
CA TYR A 212 5.37 10.52 3.66
C TYR A 212 5.86 11.96 3.70
N THR A 213 6.90 12.23 4.50
CA THR A 213 7.46 13.57 4.65
C THR A 213 8.03 14.11 3.33
N ALA A 214 8.57 13.24 2.48
CA ALA A 214 9.08 13.65 1.17
C ALA A 214 8.00 14.24 0.25
N LEU A 215 6.73 13.78 0.37
CA LEU A 215 5.64 14.13 -0.55
C LEU A 215 4.49 14.92 0.09
N VAL A 216 4.43 15.04 1.41
CA VAL A 216 3.31 15.71 2.10
C VAL A 216 3.42 17.24 1.98
N ASP A 217 2.30 17.92 1.78
CA ASP A 217 2.18 19.38 1.87
C ASP A 217 1.75 19.83 3.27
N ASP A 218 1.58 21.14 3.43
CA ASP A 218 1.17 21.79 4.69
C ASP A 218 -0.27 21.47 5.14
N LYS A 219 -1.06 20.83 4.26
CA LYS A 219 -2.44 20.38 4.53
C LYS A 219 -2.51 18.87 4.84
N GLY A 220 -1.37 18.17 4.88
CA GLY A 220 -1.33 16.72 5.05
C GLY A 220 -1.69 15.94 3.80
N MET A 221 -1.65 16.56 2.63
CA MET A 221 -1.99 15.97 1.33
C MET A 221 -0.74 15.74 0.48
N LEU A 222 -0.84 14.83 -0.50
CA LEU A 222 0.19 14.70 -1.52
C LEU A 222 0.29 16.01 -2.31
N ARG A 223 1.52 16.56 -2.37
CA ARG A 223 1.79 17.86 -2.99
C ARG A 223 1.22 17.96 -4.39
N GLU A 224 0.59 19.09 -4.68
CA GLU A 224 0.11 19.41 -6.03
C GLU A 224 1.26 19.39 -7.04
N GLY A 225 1.03 18.75 -8.20
CA GLY A 225 2.01 18.62 -9.27
C GLY A 225 3.03 17.49 -9.11
N TYR A 226 2.90 16.64 -8.06
CA TYR A 226 3.73 15.45 -7.86
C TYR A 226 2.98 14.15 -8.13
N SER A 227 1.70 14.25 -8.51
CA SER A 227 0.84 13.15 -8.93
C SER A 227 -0.20 13.68 -9.91
N GLU A 228 -0.61 12.86 -10.88
CA GLU A 228 -1.68 13.20 -11.83
C GLU A 228 -3.06 12.77 -11.34
N ASP A 229 -3.12 11.82 -10.41
CA ASP A 229 -4.36 11.23 -9.90
C ASP A 229 -4.56 11.38 -8.38
N GLY A 230 -3.59 12.01 -7.70
CA GLY A 230 -3.62 12.22 -6.26
C GLY A 230 -3.17 11.02 -5.43
N LEU A 231 -2.68 9.94 -6.06
CA LEU A 231 -2.19 8.72 -5.41
C LEU A 231 -0.79 8.33 -5.89
N HIS A 232 -0.63 8.16 -7.21
CA HIS A 232 0.61 7.66 -7.80
C HIS A 232 1.61 8.80 -8.05
N PRO A 233 2.83 8.74 -7.49
CA PRO A 233 3.86 9.71 -7.80
C PRO A 233 4.16 9.74 -9.29
N ASN A 234 4.22 10.94 -9.87
CA ASN A 234 4.73 11.12 -11.23
C ASN A 234 6.28 11.19 -11.21
N ALA A 235 6.91 11.51 -12.35
CA ALA A 235 8.37 11.57 -12.45
C ALA A 235 9.00 12.48 -11.37
N ARG A 236 8.38 13.64 -11.09
CA ARG A 236 8.85 14.57 -10.04
C ARG A 236 8.68 13.98 -8.64
N GLY A 237 7.62 13.20 -8.43
CA GLY A 237 7.40 12.50 -7.16
C GLY A 237 8.49 11.45 -6.92
N TYR A 238 8.80 10.61 -7.91
CA TYR A 238 9.87 9.63 -7.78
C TYR A 238 11.27 10.27 -7.63
N GLU A 239 11.51 11.45 -8.20
CA GLU A 239 12.76 12.21 -7.96
C GLU A 239 12.95 12.59 -6.49
N LEU A 240 11.86 12.82 -5.74
CA LEU A 240 11.93 13.05 -4.29
C LEU A 240 12.07 11.76 -3.49
N LEU A 241 11.44 10.66 -3.94
CA LEU A 241 11.47 9.39 -3.21
C LEU A 241 12.81 8.66 -3.38
N ALA A 242 13.47 8.79 -4.54
CA ALA A 242 14.70 8.04 -4.83
C ALA A 242 15.84 8.29 -3.82
N PRO A 243 16.20 9.52 -3.45
CA PRO A 243 17.24 9.74 -2.45
C PRO A 243 16.85 9.23 -1.06
N VAL A 244 15.56 9.23 -0.70
CA VAL A 244 15.07 8.68 0.57
C VAL A 244 15.25 7.16 0.61
N ALA A 245 14.86 6.47 -0.47
CA ALA A 245 15.07 5.03 -0.60
C ALA A 245 16.55 4.67 -0.54
N GLU A 246 17.40 5.38 -1.30
CA GLU A 246 18.84 5.11 -1.36
C GLU A 246 19.49 5.29 0.02
N ALA A 247 19.17 6.37 0.73
CA ALA A 247 19.70 6.61 2.07
C ALA A 247 19.31 5.51 3.08
N ALA A 248 18.06 5.04 3.03
CA ALA A 248 17.61 3.95 3.88
C ALA A 248 18.29 2.62 3.53
N ILE A 249 18.46 2.32 2.24
CA ILE A 249 19.18 1.14 1.76
C ILE A 249 20.64 1.18 2.20
N GLU A 250 21.33 2.29 1.98
CA GLU A 250 22.73 2.45 2.41
C GLU A 250 22.89 2.29 3.93
N SER A 251 21.92 2.77 4.71
CA SER A 251 21.91 2.58 6.17
C SER A 251 21.72 1.12 6.55
N ALA A 252 20.82 0.41 5.90
CA ALA A 252 20.52 -0.99 6.18
C ALA A 252 21.68 -1.94 5.82
N LEU A 253 22.48 -1.60 4.81
CA LEU A 253 23.58 -2.43 4.31
C LEU A 253 24.93 -2.19 5.03
N LYS A 254 25.02 -1.23 5.93
CA LYS A 254 26.19 -1.01 6.82
C LYS A 254 26.21 -2.03 7.95
#